data_f768b12f0aab2cf6ec34d8677f1d7d36
#
_entry.id   f768b12f0aab2cf6ec34d8677f1d7d36
#
_cell.length_a   1.000
_cell.length_b   1.000
_cell.length_c   1.000
_cell.angle_alpha   90.00
_cell.angle_beta   90.00
_cell.angle_gamma   90.00
#
_symmetry.space_group_name_H-M   'P 1'
#
loop_
_entity.id
_entity.type
_entity.pdbx_description
1 polymer ?
#
loop_
_entity_poly.entity_id
_entity_poly.type
_entity_poly.pdbx_seq_one_letter_code
_entity_poly.pdbx_strand_id
1 'polypeptide(L)'
;MRMNKLFTTLYLLAACLFGTPLCGQTSGTPADAAQSKNPAFTHGEKLTYVVSYKAGINTDVAEVTFVTREGWLDGTKVYQIDANGRVYPFFRWFFDLNDSYYSSLDYRTLRPLELRAEIREGKYRTSSKYTHDWDAKQVHTSFRNHKNPTATLKTMPLTEGSFDAVALFFNLRCEDAAKFRPGEKHTLEMVLEDTIRRINYRLAGREVRNIKGVGKFRTLKFVCELATSSGESFKDGSEFYLWISDDLNKIPLYLESPIRIGSVRVRLLDASNLKYPLTSKIK
;
A
#
# COMPACT_ATOMS: atom_id res chain seq x y z
N MET A 1 6.46 27.54 9.18
CA MET A 1 6.71 26.63 8.03
C MET A 1 5.77 25.44 8.18
N ARG A 2 4.82 25.25 7.27
CA ARG A 2 3.72 24.28 7.44
C ARG A 2 4.25 22.86 7.26
N MET A 3 4.44 22.17 8.37
CA MET A 3 4.84 20.76 8.47
C MET A 3 3.78 19.76 7.99
N ASN A 4 2.55 20.22 7.72
CA ASN A 4 1.42 19.39 7.29
C ASN A 4 1.64 18.62 5.98
N LYS A 5 2.72 18.91 5.25
CA LYS A 5 3.00 18.27 3.95
C LYS A 5 3.96 17.06 4.03
N LEU A 6 4.60 16.84 5.18
CA LEU A 6 5.51 15.69 5.34
C LEU A 6 4.75 14.37 5.54
N PHE A 7 3.52 14.46 6.00
CA PHE A 7 2.70 13.34 6.51
C PHE A 7 1.58 12.89 5.58
N THR A 8 1.13 13.75 4.66
CA THR A 8 0.49 13.28 3.41
C THR A 8 1.41 12.29 2.69
N THR A 9 2.72 12.36 2.95
CA THR A 9 3.75 11.43 2.47
C THR A 9 3.67 10.05 3.13
N LEU A 10 3.30 9.94 4.41
CA LEU A 10 3.15 8.64 5.08
C LEU A 10 1.86 7.95 4.65
N TYR A 11 0.80 8.71 4.43
CA TYR A 11 -0.46 8.27 3.80
C TYR A 11 -0.21 7.73 2.38
N LEU A 12 0.59 8.45 1.59
CA LEU A 12 1.04 8.02 0.26
C LEU A 12 2.05 6.87 0.32
N LEU A 13 2.83 6.72 1.39
CA LEU A 13 3.80 5.63 1.54
C LEU A 13 3.14 4.28 1.86
N ALA A 14 2.05 4.25 2.61
CA ALA A 14 1.19 3.06 2.69
C ALA A 14 0.52 2.77 1.33
N ALA A 15 0.30 3.80 0.52
CA ALA A 15 -0.32 3.77 -0.78
C ALA A 15 0.66 3.57 -1.96
N CYS A 16 1.95 3.83 -1.78
CA CYS A 16 2.95 3.78 -2.85
C CYS A 16 3.47 2.37 -3.18
N LEU A 17 2.83 1.35 -2.70
CA LEU A 17 3.28 0.00 -2.96
C LEU A 17 2.42 -0.64 -4.06
N PHE A 18 2.72 -0.40 -5.45
CA PHE A 18 2.44 -1.49 -6.40
C PHE A 18 1.41 -1.37 -7.54
N GLY A 19 1.66 -2.04 -8.63
CA GLY A 19 0.90 -2.11 -9.84
C GLY A 19 0.69 -3.44 -10.56
N THR A 20 -0.38 -3.54 -11.33
CA THR A 20 -0.67 -4.68 -12.21
C THR A 20 -0.75 -4.28 -13.68
N PRO A 21 -0.51 -5.21 -14.63
CA PRO A 21 -0.55 -4.91 -16.06
C PRO A 21 -1.99 -4.83 -16.59
N LEU A 22 -2.21 -3.90 -17.48
CA LEU A 22 -3.41 -3.84 -18.31
C LEU A 22 -3.24 -4.87 -19.45
N CYS A 23 -4.05 -5.91 -19.46
CA CYS A 23 -4.20 -6.80 -20.62
C CYS A 23 -5.03 -6.08 -21.69
N GLY A 24 -4.55 -6.13 -22.94
CA GLY A 24 -5.20 -5.50 -24.08
C GLY A 24 -6.66 -5.92 -24.24
N GLN A 25 -7.45 -4.98 -24.77
CA GLN A 25 -8.85 -5.17 -25.11
C GLN A 25 -9.05 -6.38 -26.02
N THR A 26 -9.79 -7.37 -25.55
CA THR A 26 -10.55 -8.27 -26.41
C THR A 26 -12.03 -8.10 -26.08
N SER A 27 -12.78 -7.83 -27.11
CA SER A 27 -14.22 -7.66 -27.14
C SER A 27 -14.98 -8.83 -26.52
N GLY A 28 -15.84 -8.53 -25.58
CA GLY A 28 -17.13 -9.13 -25.26
C GLY A 28 -17.29 -10.62 -25.11
N THR A 29 -17.47 -11.07 -23.87
CA THR A 29 -18.39 -12.18 -23.51
C THR A 29 -18.86 -11.98 -22.06
N PRO A 30 -20.08 -12.46 -21.67
CA PRO A 30 -20.73 -12.05 -20.42
C PRO A 30 -20.03 -12.62 -19.18
N ALA A 31 -20.03 -11.81 -18.12
CA ALA A 31 -19.75 -12.15 -16.72
C ALA A 31 -18.60 -13.15 -16.52
N ASP A 32 -17.37 -12.70 -16.71
CA ASP A 32 -16.19 -13.43 -16.24
C ASP A 32 -16.26 -13.55 -14.72
N ALA A 33 -16.58 -14.76 -14.24
CA ALA A 33 -16.45 -15.10 -12.83
C ALA A 33 -14.99 -14.80 -12.43
N ALA A 34 -14.78 -13.79 -11.60
CA ALA A 34 -13.46 -13.34 -11.21
C ALA A 34 -12.60 -14.53 -10.76
N GLN A 35 -11.47 -14.72 -11.42
CA GLN A 35 -10.61 -15.90 -11.24
C GLN A 35 -10.08 -15.94 -9.81
N SER A 36 -10.17 -17.12 -9.15
CA SER A 36 -9.63 -17.32 -7.82
C SER A 36 -8.13 -17.10 -7.81
N LYS A 37 -7.64 -16.23 -6.93
CA LYS A 37 -6.21 -15.95 -6.75
C LYS A 37 -5.64 -16.81 -5.62
N ASN A 38 -4.39 -17.24 -5.76
CA ASN A 38 -3.65 -17.88 -4.68
C ASN A 38 -2.89 -16.80 -3.89
N PRO A 39 -3.31 -16.43 -2.66
CA PRO A 39 -2.66 -15.36 -1.91
C PRO A 39 -1.23 -15.74 -1.52
N ALA A 40 -0.32 -14.75 -1.52
CA ALA A 40 1.05 -14.89 -1.00
C ALA A 40 1.13 -14.75 0.54
N PHE A 41 -0.01 -14.66 1.21
CA PHE A 41 -0.16 -14.45 2.65
C PHE A 41 -1.19 -15.41 3.24
N THR A 42 -1.30 -15.47 4.56
CA THR A 42 -2.20 -16.36 5.27
C THR A 42 -2.77 -15.71 6.53
N HIS A 43 -3.76 -16.37 7.14
CA HIS A 43 -4.26 -16.01 8.47
C HIS A 43 -3.13 -15.99 9.51
N GLY A 44 -3.11 -14.96 10.34
CA GLY A 44 -2.11 -14.78 11.39
C GLY A 44 -0.80 -14.13 10.91
N GLU A 45 -0.63 -13.90 9.61
CA GLU A 45 0.57 -13.19 9.12
C GLU A 45 0.66 -11.81 9.77
N LYS A 46 1.86 -11.48 10.26
CA LYS A 46 2.17 -10.16 10.81
C LYS A 46 3.44 -9.63 10.17
N LEU A 47 3.37 -8.43 9.61
CA LEU A 47 4.50 -7.69 9.05
C LEU A 47 4.66 -6.38 9.82
N THR A 48 5.87 -6.10 10.30
CA THR A 48 6.20 -4.87 11.03
C THR A 48 7.28 -4.11 10.29
N TYR A 49 7.08 -2.82 10.11
CA TYR A 49 7.98 -1.92 9.39
C TYR A 49 8.38 -0.74 10.26
N VAL A 50 9.61 -0.27 10.06
CA VAL A 50 10.08 0.99 10.62
C VAL A 50 10.10 2.04 9.52
N VAL A 51 9.52 3.18 9.82
CA VAL A 51 9.60 4.39 9.00
C VAL A 51 10.72 5.27 9.51
N SER A 52 11.61 5.68 8.63
CA SER A 52 12.74 6.54 8.93
C SER A 52 12.71 7.79 8.05
N TYR A 53 13.14 8.90 8.61
CA TYR A 53 13.39 10.13 7.88
C TYR A 53 14.88 10.39 7.78
N LYS A 54 15.37 10.67 6.57
CA LYS A 54 16.77 11.01 6.31
C LYS A 54 16.89 12.45 5.78
N ALA A 55 17.43 13.34 6.62
CA ALA A 55 17.88 14.68 6.24
C ALA A 55 19.26 14.91 6.91
N GLY A 56 20.32 14.40 6.26
CA GLY A 56 21.64 14.26 6.88
C GLY A 56 21.73 12.96 7.68
N ILE A 57 21.16 12.92 8.88
CA ILE A 57 21.10 11.72 9.74
C ILE A 57 19.83 10.92 9.41
N ASN A 58 19.92 9.59 9.43
CA ASN A 58 18.76 8.70 9.28
C ASN A 58 18.16 8.40 10.66
N THR A 59 16.93 8.85 10.89
CA THR A 59 16.24 8.74 12.17
C THR A 59 14.98 7.88 12.02
N ASP A 60 14.88 6.81 12.81
CA ASP A 60 13.67 5.98 12.89
C ASP A 60 12.61 6.76 13.67
N VAL A 61 11.46 7.02 13.06
CA VAL A 61 10.43 7.95 13.60
C VAL A 61 9.11 7.28 13.92
N ALA A 62 8.75 6.20 13.21
CA ALA A 62 7.47 5.53 13.38
C ALA A 62 7.57 4.04 13.06
N GLU A 63 6.55 3.30 13.47
CA GLU A 63 6.33 1.90 13.17
C GLU A 63 5.00 1.71 12.48
N VAL A 64 4.95 0.80 11.51
CA VAL A 64 3.72 0.36 10.84
C VAL A 64 3.61 -1.15 10.95
N THR A 65 2.45 -1.65 11.37
CA THR A 65 2.18 -3.08 11.50
C THR A 65 0.98 -3.46 10.67
N PHE A 66 1.10 -4.55 9.92
CA PHE A 66 -0.01 -5.21 9.22
C PHE A 66 -0.28 -6.56 9.88
N VAL A 67 -1.55 -6.86 10.12
CA VAL A 67 -2.00 -8.17 10.64
C VAL A 67 -3.12 -8.69 9.76
N THR A 68 -2.96 -9.89 9.23
CA THR A 68 -3.96 -10.55 8.37
C THR A 68 -4.78 -11.55 9.17
N ARG A 69 -6.11 -11.49 9.03
CA ARG A 69 -7.05 -12.46 9.61
C ARG A 69 -8.02 -12.96 8.54
N GLU A 70 -8.62 -14.11 8.76
CA GLU A 70 -9.82 -14.54 8.06
C GLU A 70 -11.05 -14.09 8.84
N GLY A 71 -12.13 -13.72 8.14
CA GLY A 71 -13.37 -13.25 8.75
C GLY A 71 -14.52 -13.27 7.76
N TRP A 72 -15.57 -12.54 8.12
CA TRP A 72 -16.78 -12.40 7.33
C TRP A 72 -17.19 -10.93 7.25
N LEU A 73 -17.64 -10.51 6.09
CA LEU A 73 -18.25 -9.21 5.82
C LEU A 73 -19.57 -9.44 5.09
N ASP A 74 -20.70 -9.12 5.75
CA ASP A 74 -22.05 -9.23 5.18
C ASP A 74 -22.32 -10.61 4.51
N GLY A 75 -21.90 -11.70 5.17
CA GLY A 75 -22.06 -13.08 4.67
C GLY A 75 -21.00 -13.53 3.66
N THR A 76 -20.07 -12.68 3.26
CA THR A 76 -18.97 -13.01 2.37
C THR A 76 -17.70 -13.32 3.18
N LYS A 77 -17.05 -14.45 2.90
CA LYS A 77 -15.76 -14.78 3.51
C LYS A 77 -14.67 -13.82 2.99
N VAL A 78 -13.86 -13.27 3.88
CA VAL A 78 -12.86 -12.24 3.55
C VAL A 78 -11.54 -12.49 4.25
N TYR A 79 -10.46 -11.93 3.69
CA TYR A 79 -9.27 -11.57 4.46
C TYR A 79 -9.48 -10.17 5.04
N GLN A 80 -9.37 -10.07 6.36
CA GLN A 80 -9.37 -8.80 7.10
C GLN A 80 -7.93 -8.41 7.40
N ILE A 81 -7.55 -7.20 7.01
CA ILE A 81 -6.20 -6.69 7.15
C ILE A 81 -6.24 -5.43 7.99
N ASP A 82 -5.63 -5.50 9.18
CA ASP A 82 -5.46 -4.36 10.07
C ASP A 82 -4.08 -3.76 9.84
N ALA A 83 -4.02 -2.51 9.41
CA ALA A 83 -2.78 -1.77 9.27
C ALA A 83 -2.78 -0.60 10.27
N ASN A 84 -1.75 -0.53 11.11
CA ASN A 84 -1.64 0.50 12.16
C ASN A 84 -0.28 1.18 12.07
N GLY A 85 -0.30 2.51 11.99
CA GLY A 85 0.89 3.35 11.99
C GLY A 85 0.97 4.22 13.25
N ARG A 86 2.12 4.20 13.93
CA ARG A 86 2.33 4.99 15.15
C ARG A 86 3.73 5.59 15.17
N VAL A 87 3.80 6.87 15.51
CA VAL A 87 5.08 7.53 15.80
C VAL A 87 5.65 7.02 17.13
N TYR A 88 6.97 6.90 17.20
CA TYR A 88 7.62 6.53 18.47
C TYR A 88 7.39 7.60 19.55
N PRO A 89 7.28 7.21 20.83
CA PRO A 89 6.93 8.12 21.94
C PRO A 89 7.81 9.37 22.01
N PHE A 90 9.10 9.24 21.73
CA PHE A 90 10.05 10.35 21.74
C PHE A 90 9.69 11.47 20.74
N PHE A 91 9.02 11.17 19.63
CA PHE A 91 8.67 12.15 18.61
C PHE A 91 7.25 12.70 18.73
N ARG A 92 6.41 12.19 19.66
CA ARG A 92 4.99 12.58 19.80
C ARG A 92 4.81 14.06 20.10
N TRP A 93 5.70 14.65 20.89
CA TRP A 93 5.64 16.09 21.23
C TRP A 93 5.90 16.97 20.01
N PHE A 94 6.62 16.44 19.02
CA PHE A 94 6.96 17.12 17.78
C PHE A 94 5.93 16.85 16.68
N PHE A 95 5.47 15.60 16.61
CA PHE A 95 4.48 15.13 15.67
C PHE A 95 3.78 13.89 16.21
N ASP A 96 2.47 13.99 16.41
CA ASP A 96 1.65 12.86 16.85
C ASP A 96 0.98 12.21 15.63
N LEU A 97 1.27 10.91 15.40
CA LEU A 97 0.68 10.09 14.35
C LEU A 97 0.14 8.80 14.97
N ASN A 98 -1.12 8.52 14.70
CA ASN A 98 -1.78 7.29 15.08
C ASN A 98 -2.87 6.97 14.05
N ASP A 99 -2.50 6.22 13.02
CA ASP A 99 -3.35 5.88 11.89
C ASP A 99 -3.75 4.42 11.93
N SER A 100 -5.00 4.15 11.60
CA SER A 100 -5.54 2.79 11.53
C SER A 100 -6.33 2.60 10.24
N TYR A 101 -6.08 1.48 9.57
CA TYR A 101 -6.77 1.03 8.38
C TYR A 101 -7.29 -0.38 8.60
N TYR A 102 -8.53 -0.63 8.18
CA TYR A 102 -9.19 -1.93 8.25
C TYR A 102 -9.71 -2.24 6.85
N SER A 103 -9.03 -3.12 6.14
CA SER A 103 -9.38 -3.52 4.77
C SER A 103 -9.92 -4.94 4.76
N SER A 104 -11.03 -5.15 4.05
CA SER A 104 -11.64 -6.45 3.81
C SER A 104 -11.52 -6.80 2.34
N LEU A 105 -10.79 -7.89 2.04
CA LEU A 105 -10.61 -8.42 0.69
C LEU A 105 -11.43 -9.68 0.53
N ASP A 106 -12.14 -9.82 -0.60
CA ASP A 106 -12.81 -11.07 -0.95
C ASP A 106 -11.81 -12.24 -0.88
N TYR A 107 -12.20 -13.33 -0.21
CA TYR A 107 -11.32 -14.46 0.07
C TYR A 107 -10.82 -15.18 -1.19
N ARG A 108 -11.61 -15.18 -2.27
CA ARG A 108 -11.30 -15.89 -3.51
C ARG A 108 -10.58 -15.01 -4.52
N THR A 109 -11.06 -13.80 -4.71
CA THR A 109 -10.62 -12.91 -5.79
C THR A 109 -9.57 -11.90 -5.33
N LEU A 110 -9.46 -11.68 -4.02
CA LEU A 110 -8.66 -10.64 -3.36
C LEU A 110 -9.05 -9.21 -3.78
N ARG A 111 -10.22 -9.03 -4.39
CA ARG A 111 -10.78 -7.71 -4.66
C ARG A 111 -11.12 -7.02 -3.34
N PRO A 112 -10.82 -5.72 -3.16
CA PRO A 112 -11.28 -4.97 -1.99
C PRO A 112 -12.80 -4.91 -1.98
N LEU A 113 -13.42 -5.13 -0.82
CA LEU A 113 -14.83 -4.95 -0.58
C LEU A 113 -15.10 -3.73 0.27
N GLU A 114 -14.33 -3.56 1.33
CA GLU A 114 -14.46 -2.42 2.22
C GLU A 114 -13.08 -1.99 2.75
N LEU A 115 -12.85 -0.66 2.83
CA LEU A 115 -11.78 -0.07 3.60
C LEU A 115 -12.36 0.96 4.56
N ARG A 116 -11.93 0.92 5.82
CA ARG A 116 -12.12 1.99 6.80
C ARG A 116 -10.77 2.54 7.20
N ALA A 117 -10.66 3.87 7.27
CA ALA A 117 -9.43 4.53 7.70
C ALA A 117 -9.74 5.61 8.75
N GLU A 118 -9.00 5.57 9.85
CA GLU A 118 -9.00 6.56 10.92
C GLU A 118 -7.60 7.16 10.99
N ILE A 119 -7.46 8.42 10.59
CA ILE A 119 -6.20 9.14 10.50
C ILE A 119 -6.12 10.18 11.60
N ARG A 120 -5.03 10.16 12.35
CA ARG A 120 -4.74 11.14 13.42
C ARG A 120 -3.30 11.61 13.29
N GLU A 121 -3.12 12.74 12.62
CA GLU A 121 -1.83 13.35 12.36
C GLU A 121 -1.78 14.76 12.96
N GLY A 122 -1.26 14.90 14.16
CA GLY A 122 -1.25 16.15 14.89
C GLY A 122 -2.68 16.71 15.10
N LYS A 123 -2.98 17.85 14.45
CA LYS A 123 -4.34 18.45 14.45
C LYS A 123 -5.25 17.89 13.36
N TYR A 124 -4.69 17.20 12.37
CA TYR A 124 -5.46 16.62 11.29
C TYR A 124 -6.10 15.31 11.75
N ARG A 125 -7.40 15.23 11.58
CA ARG A 125 -8.19 14.03 11.91
C ARG A 125 -9.18 13.79 10.83
N THR A 126 -9.18 12.56 10.29
CA THR A 126 -10.14 12.12 9.27
C THR A 126 -10.65 10.74 9.57
N SER A 127 -11.87 10.48 9.16
CA SER A 127 -12.47 9.16 9.12
C SER A 127 -13.03 8.95 7.73
N SER A 128 -12.68 7.85 7.10
CA SER A 128 -13.16 7.51 5.76
C SER A 128 -13.59 6.05 5.67
N LYS A 129 -14.60 5.83 4.86
CA LYS A 129 -15.09 4.50 4.48
C LYS A 129 -15.19 4.41 2.96
N TYR A 130 -14.73 3.31 2.41
CA TYR A 130 -14.81 2.97 0.99
C TYR A 130 -15.56 1.66 0.88
N THR A 131 -16.60 1.61 0.07
CA THR A 131 -17.35 0.39 -0.23
C THR A 131 -17.28 0.14 -1.71
N HIS A 132 -16.73 -1.00 -2.11
CA HIS A 132 -16.51 -1.37 -3.51
C HIS A 132 -17.65 -2.24 -4.00
N ASP A 133 -18.42 -1.73 -4.94
CA ASP A 133 -19.45 -2.46 -5.68
C ASP A 133 -18.88 -2.90 -7.03
N TRP A 134 -18.48 -4.16 -7.10
CA TRP A 134 -17.85 -4.72 -8.30
C TRP A 134 -18.86 -5.03 -9.41
N ASP A 135 -20.13 -5.26 -9.07
CA ASP A 135 -21.19 -5.50 -10.04
C ASP A 135 -21.58 -4.19 -10.74
N ALA A 136 -21.76 -3.12 -9.97
CA ALA A 136 -22.00 -1.78 -10.49
C ALA A 136 -20.73 -1.11 -11.03
N LYS A 137 -19.53 -1.68 -10.79
CA LYS A 137 -18.22 -1.09 -11.11
C LYS A 137 -18.05 0.31 -10.52
N GLN A 138 -18.40 0.47 -9.25
CA GLN A 138 -18.36 1.73 -8.53
C GLN A 138 -17.74 1.57 -7.14
N VAL A 139 -17.05 2.60 -6.66
CA VAL A 139 -16.68 2.74 -5.26
C VAL A 139 -17.42 3.91 -4.64
N HIS A 140 -18.09 3.64 -3.53
CA HIS A 140 -18.76 4.65 -2.73
C HIS A 140 -17.86 5.05 -1.58
N THR A 141 -17.52 6.33 -1.49
CA THR A 141 -16.67 6.87 -0.44
C THR A 141 -17.48 7.77 0.48
N SER A 142 -17.20 7.67 1.77
CA SER A 142 -17.69 8.57 2.81
C SER A 142 -16.47 9.12 3.53
N PHE A 143 -16.30 10.43 3.51
CA PHE A 143 -15.16 11.12 4.08
C PHE A 143 -15.60 12.25 4.99
N ARG A 144 -15.04 12.33 6.18
CA ARG A 144 -15.20 13.43 7.13
C ARG A 144 -13.87 13.81 7.74
N ASN A 145 -13.70 15.07 8.10
CA ASN A 145 -12.51 15.55 8.78
C ASN A 145 -12.86 16.52 9.92
N HIS A 146 -11.86 16.91 10.71
CA HIS A 146 -12.06 17.79 11.88
C HIS A 146 -12.61 19.18 11.53
N LYS A 147 -12.51 19.63 10.28
CA LYS A 147 -13.07 20.92 9.81
C LYS A 147 -14.47 20.77 9.27
N ASN A 148 -14.77 19.61 8.68
CA ASN A 148 -16.08 19.25 8.17
C ASN A 148 -16.51 17.92 8.78
N PRO A 149 -17.26 17.91 9.90
CA PRO A 149 -17.72 16.70 10.56
C PRO A 149 -18.86 16.02 9.80
N THR A 150 -19.55 16.73 8.90
CA THR A 150 -20.54 16.14 8.00
C THR A 150 -19.83 15.33 6.93
N ALA A 151 -20.25 14.08 6.74
CA ALA A 151 -19.64 13.22 5.74
C ALA A 151 -19.88 13.74 4.32
N THR A 152 -18.82 13.89 3.56
CA THR A 152 -18.87 14.07 2.11
C THR A 152 -18.98 12.71 1.47
N LEU A 153 -20.00 12.50 0.64
CA LEU A 153 -20.21 11.25 -0.09
C LEU A 153 -19.82 11.45 -1.55
N LYS A 154 -19.14 10.46 -2.10
CA LYS A 154 -18.76 10.46 -3.52
C LYS A 154 -18.84 9.04 -4.08
N THR A 155 -19.22 8.94 -5.33
CA THR A 155 -19.18 7.69 -6.10
C THR A 155 -18.20 7.88 -7.25
N MET A 156 -17.30 6.92 -7.44
CA MET A 156 -16.30 6.93 -8.51
C MET A 156 -16.34 5.59 -9.26
N PRO A 157 -15.99 5.58 -10.56
CA PRO A 157 -15.91 4.34 -11.33
C PRO A 157 -14.76 3.46 -10.85
N LEU A 158 -14.96 2.13 -10.88
CA LEU A 158 -13.93 1.12 -10.66
C LEU A 158 -13.53 0.49 -11.98
N THR A 159 -12.24 0.21 -12.10
CA THR A 159 -11.67 -0.72 -13.09
C THR A 159 -11.13 -1.95 -12.38
N GLU A 160 -10.81 -3.00 -13.11
CA GLU A 160 -10.17 -4.20 -12.54
C GLU A 160 -8.82 -3.91 -11.86
N GLY A 161 -8.19 -2.79 -12.19
CA GLY A 161 -6.96 -2.30 -11.57
C GLY A 161 -7.16 -1.32 -10.41
N SER A 162 -8.40 -1.08 -9.99
CA SER A 162 -8.69 -0.14 -8.90
C SER A 162 -8.60 -0.83 -7.54
N PHE A 163 -7.70 -0.36 -6.69
CA PHE A 163 -7.49 -0.88 -5.34
C PHE A 163 -7.48 0.26 -4.32
N ASP A 164 -7.87 -0.03 -3.10
CA ASP A 164 -7.44 0.80 -1.97
C ASP A 164 -5.97 0.55 -1.61
N ALA A 165 -5.38 1.40 -0.79
CA ALA A 165 -3.97 1.36 -0.46
C ALA A 165 -3.51 0.04 0.20
N VAL A 166 -4.36 -0.55 1.05
CA VAL A 166 -4.05 -1.81 1.75
C VAL A 166 -4.23 -2.99 0.81
N ALA A 167 -5.35 -3.03 0.08
CA ALA A 167 -5.63 -4.04 -0.91
C ALA A 167 -4.52 -4.13 -1.95
N LEU A 168 -4.04 -2.99 -2.38
CA LEU A 168 -2.94 -2.85 -3.31
C LEU A 168 -1.68 -3.56 -2.80
N PHE A 169 -1.24 -3.27 -1.58
CA PHE A 169 -0.09 -3.89 -0.94
C PHE A 169 -0.18 -5.43 -0.94
N PHE A 170 -1.35 -5.99 -0.68
CA PHE A 170 -1.53 -7.43 -0.60
C PHE A 170 -1.71 -8.08 -1.97
N ASN A 171 -2.42 -7.44 -2.90
CA ASN A 171 -2.62 -7.99 -4.25
C ASN A 171 -1.33 -8.15 -5.03
N LEU A 172 -0.40 -7.22 -4.87
CA LEU A 172 0.86 -7.27 -5.60
C LEU A 172 1.79 -8.37 -5.16
N ARG A 173 1.74 -8.72 -3.90
CA ARG A 173 2.43 -9.89 -3.41
C ARG A 173 1.93 -11.17 -4.08
N CYS A 174 0.73 -11.12 -4.67
CA CYS A 174 0.11 -12.25 -5.36
C CYS A 174 0.42 -12.31 -6.87
N GLU A 175 1.03 -11.26 -7.43
CA GLU A 175 1.40 -11.25 -8.84
C GLU A 175 2.58 -12.19 -9.13
N ASP A 176 2.55 -12.80 -10.30
CA ASP A 176 3.64 -13.65 -10.76
C ASP A 176 4.87 -12.79 -11.12
N ALA A 177 5.98 -13.00 -10.42
CA ALA A 177 7.22 -12.29 -10.69
C ALA A 177 7.77 -12.53 -12.11
N ALA A 178 7.39 -13.63 -12.76
CA ALA A 178 7.80 -13.93 -14.15
C ALA A 178 7.13 -13.02 -15.17
N LYS A 179 6.01 -12.38 -14.82
CA LYS A 179 5.33 -11.40 -15.69
C LYS A 179 6.08 -10.08 -15.81
N PHE A 180 6.98 -9.77 -14.89
CA PHE A 180 7.69 -8.50 -14.89
C PHE A 180 8.96 -8.59 -15.73
N ARG A 181 8.93 -8.01 -16.91
CA ARG A 181 10.13 -7.85 -17.75
C ARG A 181 10.86 -6.57 -17.34
N PRO A 182 12.20 -6.59 -17.21
CA PRO A 182 12.96 -5.38 -16.88
C PRO A 182 12.64 -4.24 -17.86
N GLY A 183 12.33 -3.06 -17.30
CA GLY A 183 12.01 -1.85 -18.06
C GLY A 183 10.57 -1.73 -18.58
N GLU A 184 9.79 -2.80 -18.61
CA GLU A 184 8.37 -2.76 -19.01
C GLU A 184 7.57 -1.93 -18.00
N LYS A 185 6.84 -0.93 -18.51
CA LYS A 185 6.01 -0.04 -17.69
C LYS A 185 4.63 -0.65 -17.48
N HIS A 186 4.17 -0.59 -16.24
CA HIS A 186 2.85 -0.98 -15.81
C HIS A 186 2.18 0.19 -15.11
N THR A 187 0.86 0.24 -15.09
CA THR A 187 0.07 1.27 -14.41
C THR A 187 -1.03 0.63 -13.59
N LEU A 188 -1.31 1.20 -12.44
CA LEU A 188 -2.47 0.85 -11.62
C LEU A 188 -3.20 2.08 -11.14
N GLU A 189 -4.38 1.83 -10.61
CA GLU A 189 -5.23 2.84 -10.04
C GLU A 189 -5.41 2.60 -8.55
N MET A 190 -5.20 3.65 -7.77
CA MET A 190 -5.43 3.64 -6.34
C MET A 190 -6.56 4.59 -5.98
N VAL A 191 -7.57 4.07 -5.33
CA VAL A 191 -8.65 4.87 -4.76
C VAL A 191 -8.15 5.53 -3.48
N LEU A 192 -8.12 6.86 -3.45
CA LEU A 192 -7.61 7.63 -2.34
C LEU A 192 -8.54 8.82 -2.07
N GLU A 193 -9.13 8.87 -0.87
CA GLU A 193 -10.10 9.88 -0.47
C GLU A 193 -11.24 10.00 -1.49
N ASP A 194 -11.26 11.06 -2.26
CA ASP A 194 -12.29 11.37 -3.26
C ASP A 194 -11.76 11.32 -4.69
N THR A 195 -10.61 10.67 -4.94
CA THR A 195 -9.95 10.65 -6.24
C THR A 195 -9.31 9.29 -6.54
N ILE A 196 -9.08 9.05 -7.81
CA ILE A 196 -8.32 7.89 -8.29
C ILE A 196 -6.94 8.40 -8.72
N ARG A 197 -5.88 7.83 -8.13
CA ARG A 197 -4.48 8.14 -8.44
C ARG A 197 -3.90 7.03 -9.30
N ARG A 198 -3.09 7.39 -10.29
CA ARG A 198 -2.33 6.44 -11.11
C ARG A 198 -0.91 6.34 -10.62
N ILE A 199 -0.43 5.11 -10.51
CA ILE A 199 0.94 4.79 -10.15
C ILE A 199 1.53 4.01 -11.32
N ASN A 200 2.58 4.55 -11.92
CA ASN A 200 3.38 3.86 -12.91
C ASN A 200 4.54 3.15 -12.20
N TYR A 201 4.90 1.96 -12.66
CA TYR A 201 6.02 1.22 -12.10
C TYR A 201 6.67 0.33 -13.15
N ARG A 202 7.91 -0.04 -12.89
CA ARG A 202 8.68 -0.96 -13.71
C ARG A 202 9.67 -1.74 -12.87
N LEU A 203 9.92 -2.99 -13.24
CA LEU A 203 11.02 -3.76 -12.68
C LEU A 203 12.34 -3.18 -13.20
N ALA A 204 13.21 -2.72 -12.28
CA ALA A 204 14.54 -2.24 -12.60
C ALA A 204 15.56 -3.39 -12.69
N GLY A 205 15.33 -4.48 -11.94
CA GLY A 205 16.19 -5.66 -11.93
C GLY A 205 16.16 -6.42 -10.61
N ARG A 206 17.12 -7.32 -10.47
CA ARG A 206 17.35 -8.11 -9.25
C ARG A 206 18.66 -7.72 -8.61
N GLU A 207 18.67 -7.59 -7.28
CA GLU A 207 19.89 -7.29 -6.52
C GLU A 207 19.84 -7.91 -5.13
N VAL A 208 21.01 -8.02 -4.49
CA VAL A 208 21.09 -8.38 -3.07
C VAL A 208 21.07 -7.11 -2.24
N ARG A 209 20.13 -7.05 -1.27
CA ARG A 209 20.01 -5.90 -0.37
C ARG A 209 20.12 -6.32 1.09
N ASN A 210 20.92 -5.58 1.86
CA ASN A 210 20.98 -5.73 3.31
C ASN A 210 19.92 -4.85 3.97
N ILE A 211 19.02 -5.50 4.72
CA ILE A 211 17.97 -4.82 5.50
C ILE A 211 18.43 -4.76 6.95
N LYS A 212 18.66 -3.55 7.45
CA LYS A 212 19.17 -3.30 8.81
C LYS A 212 18.30 -4.01 9.86
N GLY A 213 18.92 -4.86 10.66
CA GLY A 213 18.26 -5.62 11.74
C GLY A 213 17.62 -6.93 11.31
N VAL A 214 17.50 -7.20 9.99
CA VAL A 214 16.82 -8.40 9.48
C VAL A 214 17.76 -9.31 8.69
N GLY A 215 18.69 -8.76 7.93
CA GLY A 215 19.70 -9.51 7.18
C GLY A 215 19.74 -9.20 5.69
N LYS A 216 20.44 -10.04 4.93
CA LYS A 216 20.60 -9.92 3.48
C LYS A 216 19.53 -10.72 2.74
N PHE A 217 19.01 -10.15 1.64
CA PHE A 217 17.96 -10.76 0.83
C PHE A 217 18.26 -10.64 -0.66
N ARG A 218 17.88 -11.65 -1.44
CA ARG A 218 17.67 -11.47 -2.87
C ARG A 218 16.38 -10.69 -3.05
N THR A 219 16.41 -9.67 -3.88
CA THR A 219 15.30 -8.74 -4.06
C THR A 219 14.99 -8.45 -5.52
N LEU A 220 13.74 -8.17 -5.81
CA LEU A 220 13.27 -7.50 -7.00
C LEU A 220 13.18 -6.00 -6.69
N LYS A 221 13.86 -5.17 -7.49
CA LYS A 221 13.82 -3.72 -7.36
C LYS A 221 12.86 -3.13 -8.36
N PHE A 222 11.88 -2.37 -7.86
CA PHE A 222 10.96 -1.60 -8.68
C PHE A 222 11.24 -0.11 -8.58
N VAL A 223 11.05 0.58 -9.69
CA VAL A 223 10.96 2.04 -9.77
C VAL A 223 9.51 2.38 -10.01
N CYS A 224 8.97 3.20 -9.15
CA CYS A 224 7.56 3.60 -9.14
C CYS A 224 7.47 5.13 -9.29
N GLU A 225 6.42 5.59 -9.95
CA GLU A 225 6.18 7.00 -10.22
C GLU A 225 4.71 7.31 -9.93
N LEU A 226 4.46 8.27 -9.04
CA LEU A 226 3.11 8.73 -8.74
C LEU A 226 2.74 9.89 -9.65
N ALA A 227 1.72 9.73 -10.46
CA ALA A 227 1.11 10.83 -11.20
C ALA A 227 0.26 11.66 -10.24
N THR A 228 0.76 12.82 -9.83
CA THR A 228 0.03 13.76 -8.96
C THR A 228 -0.70 14.80 -9.82
N SER A 229 -2.00 14.95 -9.60
CA SER A 229 -2.72 16.11 -10.10
C SER A 229 -2.48 17.29 -9.16
N SER A 230 -1.67 18.24 -9.59
CA SER A 230 -1.45 19.58 -9.04
C SER A 230 -1.30 19.77 -7.52
N GLY A 231 -0.13 20.21 -7.11
CA GLY A 231 0.07 21.00 -5.87
C GLY A 231 0.47 20.27 -4.61
N GLU A 232 0.67 18.96 -4.61
CA GLU A 232 1.03 18.17 -3.44
C GLU A 232 2.55 17.91 -3.31
N SER A 233 2.96 17.32 -2.17
CA SER A 233 4.36 17.22 -1.71
C SER A 233 5.32 16.47 -2.63
N PHE A 234 4.79 15.68 -3.55
CA PHE A 234 5.56 15.08 -4.64
C PHE A 234 5.46 15.98 -5.87
N LYS A 235 6.57 16.23 -6.53
CA LYS A 235 6.56 16.76 -7.89
C LYS A 235 5.96 15.69 -8.80
N ASP A 236 5.14 16.08 -9.77
CA ASP A 236 4.72 15.18 -10.84
C ASP A 236 5.94 14.48 -11.42
N GLY A 237 5.88 13.15 -11.54
CA GLY A 237 7.00 12.35 -12.00
C GLY A 237 8.07 12.04 -10.95
N SER A 238 7.83 12.27 -9.65
CA SER A 238 8.79 11.87 -8.62
C SER A 238 8.85 10.35 -8.49
N GLU A 239 10.02 9.80 -8.75
CA GLU A 239 10.28 8.37 -8.56
C GLU A 239 10.46 8.02 -7.09
N PHE A 240 9.94 6.86 -6.70
CA PHE A 240 10.29 6.17 -5.46
C PHE A 240 10.70 4.73 -5.78
N TYR A 241 11.43 4.13 -4.88
CA TYR A 241 12.06 2.83 -5.09
C TYR A 241 11.54 1.82 -4.09
N LEU A 242 11.23 0.62 -4.58
CA LEU A 242 10.75 -0.46 -3.77
C LEU A 242 11.55 -1.73 -4.02
N TRP A 243 11.90 -2.43 -2.94
CA TRP A 243 12.55 -3.73 -2.97
C TRP A 243 11.65 -4.75 -2.29
N ILE A 244 11.25 -5.78 -3.02
CA ILE A 244 10.47 -6.90 -2.49
C ILE A 244 11.33 -8.16 -2.44
N SER A 245 10.98 -9.11 -1.58
CA SER A 245 11.66 -10.40 -1.48
C SER A 245 11.48 -11.21 -2.77
N ASP A 246 12.57 -11.74 -3.33
CA ASP A 246 12.54 -12.60 -4.53
C ASP A 246 12.25 -14.05 -4.11
N ASP A 247 11.04 -14.26 -3.57
CA ASP A 247 10.48 -15.56 -3.17
C ASP A 247 8.95 -15.58 -3.28
N LEU A 248 8.30 -16.63 -2.85
CA LEU A 248 6.85 -16.80 -2.95
C LEU A 248 6.04 -15.85 -2.04
N ASN A 249 6.65 -15.32 -0.96
CA ASN A 249 5.98 -14.35 -0.09
C ASN A 249 5.93 -12.94 -0.67
N LYS A 250 6.90 -12.57 -1.51
CA LYS A 250 7.04 -11.24 -2.13
C LYS A 250 6.82 -10.09 -1.13
N ILE A 251 7.45 -10.21 0.04
CA ILE A 251 7.32 -9.20 1.10
C ILE A 251 8.06 -7.94 0.68
N PRO A 252 7.45 -6.76 0.75
CA PRO A 252 8.19 -5.51 0.69
C PRO A 252 9.22 -5.44 1.79
N LEU A 253 10.49 -5.33 1.43
CA LEU A 253 11.61 -5.33 2.37
C LEU A 253 12.11 -3.92 2.66
N TYR A 254 12.07 -3.08 1.64
CA TYR A 254 12.56 -1.71 1.74
C TYR A 254 11.88 -0.82 0.70
N LEU A 255 11.57 0.40 1.12
CA LEU A 255 11.09 1.47 0.26
C LEU A 255 11.90 2.74 0.54
N GLU A 256 12.21 3.50 -0.50
CA GLU A 256 12.82 4.82 -0.40
C GLU A 256 12.13 5.81 -1.32
N SER A 257 11.59 6.86 -0.74
CA SER A 257 10.94 7.95 -1.46
C SER A 257 11.70 9.25 -1.22
N PRO A 258 12.35 9.81 -2.25
CA PRO A 258 12.89 11.16 -2.18
C PRO A 258 11.75 12.16 -1.95
N ILE A 259 12.00 13.13 -1.07
CA ILE A 259 11.10 14.24 -0.83
C ILE A 259 11.85 15.55 -1.01
N ARG A 260 11.18 16.71 -0.92
CA ARG A 260 11.78 18.01 -1.15
C ARG A 260 13.07 18.24 -0.34
N ILE A 261 13.13 17.71 0.88
CA ILE A 261 14.32 17.78 1.74
C ILE A 261 14.54 16.37 2.31
N GLY A 262 15.55 15.66 1.82
CA GLY A 262 15.90 14.31 2.26
C GLY A 262 15.09 13.19 1.62
N SER A 263 14.87 12.11 2.35
CA SER A 263 14.04 10.97 1.90
C SER A 263 13.29 10.35 3.08
N VAL A 264 12.13 9.78 2.78
CA VAL A 264 11.41 8.87 3.68
C VAL A 264 11.78 7.44 3.29
N ARG A 265 12.03 6.60 4.29
CA ARG A 265 12.43 5.21 4.12
C ARG A 265 11.56 4.33 4.97
N VAL A 266 11.14 3.22 4.40
CA VAL A 266 10.43 2.16 5.13
C VAL A 266 11.24 0.88 4.99
N ARG A 267 11.52 0.21 6.09
CA ARG A 267 12.21 -1.08 6.10
C ARG A 267 11.46 -2.10 6.91
N LEU A 268 11.51 -3.35 6.46
CA LEU A 268 11.03 -4.46 7.26
C LEU A 268 11.80 -4.50 8.59
N LEU A 269 11.08 -4.69 9.70
CA LEU A 269 11.61 -4.93 11.03
C LEU A 269 11.42 -6.38 11.42
N ASP A 270 10.21 -6.91 11.19
CA ASP A 270 9.84 -8.29 11.53
C ASP A 270 8.77 -8.82 10.56
N ALA A 271 8.81 -10.14 10.33
CA ALA A 271 7.80 -10.86 9.57
C ALA A 271 7.59 -12.22 10.21
N SER A 272 6.36 -12.50 10.62
CA SER A 272 5.99 -13.75 11.28
C SER A 272 4.74 -14.38 10.69
N ASN A 273 4.58 -15.70 10.89
CA ASN A 273 3.48 -16.52 10.36
C ASN A 273 3.33 -16.41 8.84
N LEU A 274 4.45 -16.40 8.13
CA LEU A 274 4.47 -16.34 6.67
C LEU A 274 3.90 -17.63 6.08
N LYS A 275 3.21 -17.52 4.96
CA LYS A 275 2.64 -18.68 4.24
C LYS A 275 3.72 -19.58 3.69
N TYR A 276 4.83 -19.04 3.22
CA TYR A 276 5.93 -19.77 2.61
C TYR A 276 7.24 -19.51 3.36
N PRO A 277 8.22 -20.42 3.28
CA PRO A 277 9.56 -20.16 3.77
C PRO A 277 10.18 -18.92 3.11
N LEU A 278 10.89 -18.12 3.90
CA LEU A 278 11.56 -16.90 3.41
C LEU A 278 12.88 -17.24 2.70
N THR A 279 12.77 -17.86 1.52
CA THR A 279 13.90 -18.42 0.78
C THR A 279 14.79 -17.38 0.13
N SER A 280 14.33 -16.15 0.01
CA SER A 280 15.14 -15.02 -0.48
C SER A 280 16.20 -14.56 0.52
N LYS A 281 16.04 -14.88 1.83
CA LYS A 281 17.00 -14.52 2.86
C LYS A 281 18.29 -15.32 2.67
N ILE A 282 19.41 -14.60 2.60
CA ILE A 282 20.75 -15.19 2.44
C ILE A 282 21.34 -15.40 3.84
N LYS A 283 21.90 -16.58 4.04
CA LYS A 283 22.61 -16.93 5.30
C LYS A 283 23.91 -16.14 5.44
#